data_fccfe65fc200f59159363000e95e894b
#
_entry.id   fccfe65fc200f59159363000e95e894b
#
_cell.length_a   1.000
_cell.length_b   1.000
_cell.length_c   1.000
_cell.angle_alpha   90.00
_cell.angle_beta   90.00
_cell.angle_gamma   90.00
#
_symmetry.space_group_name_H-M   'P 1'
#
loop_
_entity.id
_entity.type
_entity.pdbx_description
1 polymer ?
#
loop_
_entity_poly.entity_id
_entity_poly.type
_entity_poly.pdbx_seq_one_letter_code
_entity_poly.pdbx_strand_id
1 'polypeptide(L)'
;MFSRVFLVFLIFIFPLAYGEDLRTIKPERVGMSSERLAKIKPHMQRYVDEGKVAGIQTIIARNGKIVHFEQVGTLNLDTGSEMKHDSLFRIASMTKPVATTAAMILFEEGKLLLDDPVDKYLPAFKDKKVLVDGELVDATHPFTIRELMSHTGGLTYGIFGNSPIDQQYREAMFGENNTFNFRNIANNDTPESQLKTLDDLVAAIGPIPLQYQPGTQWVYSLSVDILGAVIEKVSGQPLDTFMEERLFQPLGMKDTFFEVPKDKLNRFGTLHTIDQTGKLIVVDRPETSDFANNVSFLSAGGGLVSTASDYIRYAQMMLNGGELNGVRILSPTTIDLMTRNQLTYDQQLKYDPRPGIAGTTGFGLGFGLKTEAPKTASGSKGNFRWAGIFGTDFWCDPKENLTAILLMQMIPYPQNVRAEFKNLTYQAITEMN
;
A
#
# COMPACT_ATOMS: atom_id res chain seq x y z
N MET A 1 67.79 -9.37 -28.93
CA MET A 1 67.58 -9.47 -27.47
C MET A 1 66.51 -8.50 -27.13
N PHE A 2 65.23 -8.92 -27.20
CA PHE A 2 64.06 -8.04 -26.94
C PHE A 2 63.50 -8.38 -25.55
N SER A 3 63.66 -7.45 -24.63
CA SER A 3 63.13 -7.54 -23.27
C SER A 3 61.60 -7.27 -23.30
N ARG A 4 60.76 -8.25 -22.95
CA ARG A 4 59.32 -8.08 -22.78
C ARG A 4 59.05 -7.58 -21.35
N VAL A 5 58.63 -6.32 -21.25
CA VAL A 5 58.10 -5.76 -19.99
C VAL A 5 56.65 -6.25 -19.85
N PHE A 6 56.37 -7.09 -18.85
CA PHE A 6 55.03 -7.46 -18.44
C PHE A 6 54.51 -6.38 -17.48
N LEU A 7 53.52 -5.58 -17.93
CA LEU A 7 52.81 -4.66 -17.08
C LEU A 7 51.70 -5.44 -16.35
N VAL A 8 51.89 -5.72 -15.05
CA VAL A 8 50.86 -6.31 -14.20
C VAL A 8 49.91 -5.20 -13.75
N PHE A 9 48.69 -5.19 -14.28
CA PHE A 9 47.61 -4.35 -13.77
C PHE A 9 47.06 -4.97 -12.47
N LEU A 10 47.43 -4.42 -11.33
CA LEU A 10 46.74 -4.69 -10.05
C LEU A 10 45.39 -3.98 -10.07
N ILE A 11 44.30 -4.75 -10.31
CA ILE A 11 42.95 -4.29 -10.10
C ILE A 11 42.71 -4.27 -8.58
N PHE A 12 42.81 -3.11 -7.98
CA PHE A 12 42.30 -2.88 -6.61
C PHE A 12 40.77 -2.95 -6.64
N ILE A 13 40.22 -4.11 -6.30
CA ILE A 13 38.81 -4.24 -5.95
C ILE A 13 38.68 -3.63 -4.54
N PHE A 14 38.30 -2.35 -4.47
CA PHE A 14 37.80 -1.80 -3.22
C PHE A 14 36.46 -2.50 -2.95
N PRO A 15 36.29 -3.21 -1.83
CA PRO A 15 34.96 -3.58 -1.41
C PRO A 15 34.23 -2.28 -1.08
N LEU A 16 33.27 -1.89 -1.92
CA LEU A 16 32.26 -0.93 -1.54
C LEU A 16 31.59 -1.52 -0.31
N ALA A 17 31.91 -1.00 0.86
CA ALA A 17 31.20 -1.30 2.10
C ALA A 17 29.80 -0.68 1.98
N TYR A 18 28.89 -1.35 1.25
CA TYR A 18 27.48 -1.10 1.35
C TYR A 18 27.09 -1.38 2.81
N GLY A 19 26.86 -0.33 3.58
CA GLY A 19 26.33 -0.46 4.93
C GLY A 19 25.03 -1.26 4.84
N GLU A 20 24.95 -2.42 5.54
CA GLU A 20 23.73 -3.22 5.61
C GLU A 20 22.58 -2.33 6.12
N ASP A 21 21.70 -1.91 5.22
CA ASP A 21 20.46 -1.24 5.59
C ASP A 21 19.57 -2.22 6.37
N LEU A 22 18.75 -1.66 7.27
CA LEU A 22 17.79 -2.40 8.08
C LEU A 22 18.38 -3.42 9.08
N ARG A 23 19.66 -3.31 9.43
CA ARG A 23 20.16 -4.02 10.62
C ARG A 23 19.63 -3.36 11.89
N THR A 24 19.35 -4.16 12.91
CA THR A 24 18.92 -3.67 14.22
C THR A 24 20.10 -3.04 14.97
N ILE A 25 19.87 -1.86 15.55
CA ILE A 25 20.86 -1.14 16.37
C ILE A 25 20.20 -0.55 17.61
N LYS A 26 21.04 -0.06 18.55
CA LYS A 26 20.55 0.73 19.68
C LYS A 26 19.97 2.06 19.17
N PRO A 27 18.73 2.44 19.56
CA PRO A 27 18.04 3.65 19.12
C PRO A 27 18.84 4.94 19.29
N GLU A 28 19.64 5.03 20.36
CA GLU A 28 20.46 6.21 20.67
C GLU A 28 21.50 6.53 19.59
N ARG A 29 21.90 5.53 18.79
CA ARG A 29 22.84 5.72 17.67
C ARG A 29 22.27 6.51 16.49
N VAL A 30 20.95 6.64 16.45
CA VAL A 30 20.23 7.39 15.43
C VAL A 30 19.28 8.44 16.03
N GLY A 31 19.63 8.97 17.22
CA GLY A 31 18.88 10.04 17.86
C GLY A 31 17.46 9.66 18.30
N MET A 32 17.28 8.41 18.79
CA MET A 32 16.02 7.96 19.38
C MET A 32 16.26 7.39 20.80
N SER A 33 15.24 7.44 21.65
CA SER A 33 15.30 6.95 23.02
C SER A 33 14.74 5.53 23.13
N SER A 34 15.56 4.57 23.57
CA SER A 34 15.12 3.22 23.89
C SER A 34 14.02 3.20 24.96
N GLU A 35 14.12 4.04 26.00
CA GLU A 35 13.11 4.15 27.06
C GLU A 35 11.75 4.58 26.53
N ARG A 36 11.73 5.55 25.59
CA ARG A 36 10.49 6.04 25.01
C ARG A 36 9.90 5.04 24.01
N LEU A 37 10.71 4.37 23.18
CA LEU A 37 10.28 3.30 22.29
C LEU A 37 9.68 2.12 23.08
N ALA A 38 10.24 1.79 24.25
CA ALA A 38 9.71 0.72 25.10
C ALA A 38 8.26 0.96 25.55
N LYS A 39 7.74 2.18 25.46
CA LYS A 39 6.33 2.50 25.77
C LYS A 39 5.36 2.00 24.69
N ILE A 40 5.84 1.70 23.48
CA ILE A 40 4.98 1.24 22.38
C ILE A 40 4.35 -0.11 22.72
N LYS A 41 5.14 -1.09 23.15
CA LYS A 41 4.65 -2.44 23.45
C LYS A 41 3.50 -2.45 24.45
N PRO A 42 3.58 -1.84 25.65
CA PRO A 42 2.47 -1.83 26.62
C PRO A 42 1.23 -1.07 26.10
N HIS A 43 1.40 -0.03 25.26
CA HIS A 43 0.26 0.64 24.64
C HIS A 43 -0.45 -0.25 23.62
N MET A 44 0.29 -1.01 22.81
CA MET A 44 -0.28 -1.96 21.86
C MET A 44 -0.88 -3.17 22.59
N GLN A 45 -0.24 -3.65 23.65
CA GLN A 45 -0.74 -4.76 24.47
C GLN A 45 -2.11 -4.44 25.09
N ARG A 46 -2.35 -3.21 25.50
CA ARG A 46 -3.65 -2.78 26.02
C ARG A 46 -4.82 -3.08 25.06
N TYR A 47 -4.64 -2.90 23.76
CA TYR A 47 -5.67 -3.23 22.78
C TYR A 47 -5.98 -4.73 22.72
N VAL A 48 -4.99 -5.57 22.96
CA VAL A 48 -5.14 -7.03 23.07
C VAL A 48 -5.83 -7.37 24.39
N ASP A 49 -5.38 -6.83 25.50
CA ASP A 49 -5.94 -7.08 26.85
C ASP A 49 -7.40 -6.65 26.97
N GLU A 50 -7.78 -5.57 26.26
CA GLU A 50 -9.16 -5.07 26.15
C GLU A 50 -10.01 -5.86 25.15
N GLY A 51 -9.46 -6.91 24.50
CA GLY A 51 -10.16 -7.72 23.49
C GLY A 51 -10.54 -6.99 22.21
N LYS A 52 -9.89 -5.88 21.90
CA LYS A 52 -10.16 -5.05 20.70
C LYS A 52 -9.48 -5.56 19.46
N VAL A 53 -8.37 -6.29 19.58
CA VAL A 53 -7.61 -6.92 18.50
C VAL A 53 -6.99 -8.21 19.01
N ALA A 54 -6.75 -9.18 18.11
CA ALA A 54 -6.06 -10.43 18.50
C ALA A 54 -4.54 -10.20 18.68
N GLY A 55 -3.95 -9.36 17.83
CA GLY A 55 -2.52 -9.04 17.94
C GLY A 55 -2.12 -7.88 17.04
N ILE A 56 -0.99 -7.28 17.36
CA ILE A 56 -0.40 -6.13 16.65
C ILE A 56 1.10 -6.36 16.51
N GLN A 57 1.64 -6.05 15.34
CA GLN A 57 3.08 -5.99 15.09
C GLN A 57 3.47 -4.57 14.67
N THR A 58 4.60 -4.08 15.21
CA THR A 58 5.12 -2.74 14.91
C THR A 58 6.62 -2.79 14.63
N ILE A 59 7.06 -2.07 13.59
CA ILE A 59 8.48 -1.93 13.25
C ILE A 59 8.78 -0.48 12.90
N ILE A 60 9.96 0.02 13.33
CA ILE A 60 10.44 1.37 13.05
C ILE A 60 11.89 1.29 12.60
N ALA A 61 12.21 1.98 11.50
CA ALA A 61 13.58 2.24 11.09
C ALA A 61 13.83 3.75 11.01
N ARG A 62 15.03 4.18 11.44
CA ARG A 62 15.53 5.56 11.29
C ARG A 62 16.96 5.53 10.76
N ASN A 63 17.27 6.42 9.83
CA ASN A 63 18.58 6.49 9.17
C ASN A 63 19.01 5.11 8.60
N GLY A 64 18.04 4.37 8.00
CA GLY A 64 18.27 3.05 7.44
C GLY A 64 18.56 1.95 8.47
N LYS A 65 18.24 2.14 9.77
CA LYS A 65 18.49 1.16 10.83
C LYS A 65 17.22 0.86 11.61
N ILE A 66 16.93 -0.41 11.88
CA ILE A 66 15.81 -0.83 12.73
C ILE A 66 16.13 -0.48 14.18
N VAL A 67 15.23 0.25 14.81
CA VAL A 67 15.33 0.71 16.21
C VAL A 67 14.22 0.16 17.10
N HIS A 68 13.19 -0.42 16.48
CA HIS A 68 12.06 -1.05 17.18
C HIS A 68 11.47 -2.14 16.27
N PHE A 69 11.22 -3.31 16.84
CA PHE A 69 10.49 -4.39 16.19
C PHE A 69 9.85 -5.27 17.27
N GLU A 70 8.56 -5.10 17.50
CA GLU A 70 7.83 -5.75 18.57
C GLU A 70 6.47 -6.26 18.08
N GLN A 71 5.99 -7.29 18.73
CA GLN A 71 4.65 -7.84 18.56
C GLN A 71 4.00 -8.11 19.90
N VAL A 72 2.66 -8.12 19.90
CA VAL A 72 1.81 -8.42 21.04
C VAL A 72 0.61 -9.27 20.59
N GLY A 73 0.12 -10.13 21.46
CA GLY A 73 -1.07 -10.98 21.20
C GLY A 73 -0.80 -12.18 20.31
N THR A 74 -1.87 -12.68 19.69
CA THR A 74 -1.89 -13.90 18.89
C THR A 74 -1.98 -13.63 17.40
N LEU A 75 -1.40 -14.52 16.60
CA LEU A 75 -1.51 -14.53 15.14
C LEU A 75 -2.82 -15.18 14.69
N ASN A 76 -3.19 -16.27 15.33
CA ASN A 76 -4.37 -17.06 15.00
C ASN A 76 -5.20 -17.27 16.27
N LEU A 77 -6.41 -16.72 16.27
CA LEU A 77 -7.29 -16.74 17.44
C LEU A 77 -7.85 -18.13 17.73
N ASP A 78 -8.07 -18.98 16.71
CA ASP A 78 -8.62 -20.32 16.87
C ASP A 78 -7.60 -21.27 17.53
N THR A 79 -6.32 -21.15 17.17
CA THR A 79 -5.25 -22.03 17.69
C THR A 79 -4.48 -21.44 18.87
N GLY A 80 -4.61 -20.12 19.11
CA GLY A 80 -3.81 -19.40 20.09
C GLY A 80 -2.33 -19.27 19.71
N SER A 81 -1.95 -19.51 18.42
CA SER A 81 -0.56 -19.39 18.00
C SER A 81 -0.05 -17.96 18.15
N GLU A 82 1.18 -17.83 18.65
CA GLU A 82 1.82 -16.54 18.89
C GLU A 82 2.16 -15.83 17.57
N MET A 83 2.06 -14.50 17.60
CA MET A 83 2.59 -13.64 16.55
C MET A 83 4.13 -13.60 16.62
N LYS A 84 4.79 -13.75 15.47
CA LYS A 84 6.26 -13.75 15.34
C LYS A 84 6.71 -12.66 14.35
N HIS A 85 8.00 -12.38 14.31
CA HIS A 85 8.58 -11.38 13.39
C HIS A 85 8.32 -11.71 11.90
N ASP A 86 8.19 -13.00 11.58
CA ASP A 86 7.93 -13.50 10.24
C ASP A 86 6.45 -13.80 9.95
N SER A 87 5.54 -13.31 10.80
CA SER A 87 4.09 -13.43 10.60
C SER A 87 3.64 -12.74 9.33
N LEU A 88 2.72 -13.38 8.61
CA LEU A 88 2.16 -12.93 7.35
C LEU A 88 0.82 -12.22 7.56
N PHE A 89 0.63 -11.10 6.89
CA PHE A 89 -0.54 -10.23 7.00
C PHE A 89 -1.11 -9.90 5.63
N ARG A 90 -2.44 -9.94 5.49
CA ARG A 90 -3.15 -9.30 4.38
C ARG A 90 -2.92 -7.81 4.49
N ILE A 91 -2.13 -7.21 3.60
CA ILE A 91 -1.79 -5.78 3.68
C ILE A 91 -2.83 -4.89 3.01
N ALA A 92 -3.81 -5.49 2.34
CA ALA A 92 -4.90 -4.80 1.68
C ALA A 92 -4.39 -3.60 0.84
N SER A 93 -4.96 -2.41 1.02
CA SER A 93 -4.63 -1.23 0.21
C SER A 93 -3.19 -0.74 0.33
N MET A 94 -2.36 -1.28 1.24
CA MET A 94 -0.91 -1.06 1.18
C MET A 94 -0.28 -1.72 -0.07
N THR A 95 -1.01 -2.55 -0.80
CA THR A 95 -0.65 -3.05 -2.15
C THR A 95 -0.52 -1.92 -3.18
N LYS A 96 -1.37 -0.88 -3.09
CA LYS A 96 -1.44 0.20 -4.09
C LYS A 96 -0.11 0.94 -4.34
N PRO A 97 0.60 1.41 -3.30
CA PRO A 97 1.91 2.00 -3.48
C PRO A 97 2.89 1.06 -4.20
N VAL A 98 2.87 -0.22 -3.85
CA VAL A 98 3.77 -1.24 -4.42
C VAL A 98 3.46 -1.46 -5.91
N ALA A 99 2.18 -1.64 -6.26
CA ALA A 99 1.75 -1.78 -7.65
C ALA A 99 2.02 -0.50 -8.47
N THR A 100 1.83 0.69 -7.87
CA THR A 100 2.18 1.95 -8.54
C THR A 100 3.69 2.03 -8.81
N THR A 101 4.53 1.57 -7.87
CA THR A 101 5.98 1.47 -8.08
C THR A 101 6.33 0.54 -9.24
N ALA A 102 5.62 -0.60 -9.37
CA ALA A 102 5.79 -1.51 -10.50
C ALA A 102 5.47 -0.83 -11.86
N ALA A 103 4.39 -0.03 -11.93
CA ALA A 103 4.09 0.76 -13.12
C ALA A 103 5.16 1.81 -13.41
N MET A 104 5.77 2.42 -12.38
CA MET A 104 6.84 3.41 -12.55
C MET A 104 8.15 2.79 -13.04
N ILE A 105 8.38 1.49 -12.87
CA ILE A 105 9.48 0.78 -13.54
C ILE A 105 9.26 0.82 -15.06
N LEU A 106 8.04 0.54 -15.52
CA LEU A 106 7.70 0.61 -16.96
C LEU A 106 7.76 2.05 -17.51
N PHE A 107 7.45 3.04 -16.67
CA PHE A 107 7.63 4.45 -17.00
C PHE A 107 9.12 4.80 -17.23
N GLU A 108 10.03 4.38 -16.35
CA GLU A 108 11.48 4.59 -16.53
C GLU A 108 12.05 3.86 -17.76
N GLU A 109 11.44 2.74 -18.13
CA GLU A 109 11.78 2.00 -19.35
C GLU A 109 11.19 2.64 -20.64
N GLY A 110 10.44 3.74 -20.51
CA GLY A 110 9.79 4.41 -21.63
C GLY A 110 8.66 3.62 -22.29
N LYS A 111 8.17 2.57 -21.63
CA LYS A 111 7.09 1.71 -22.14
C LYS A 111 5.70 2.30 -21.92
N LEU A 112 5.55 3.21 -20.97
CA LEU A 112 4.35 4.02 -20.75
C LEU A 112 4.73 5.44 -20.34
N LEU A 113 3.82 6.39 -20.57
CA LEU A 113 3.93 7.76 -20.08
C LEU A 113 2.79 8.05 -19.11
N LEU A 114 3.03 8.95 -18.14
CA LEU A 114 2.00 9.30 -17.15
C LEU A 114 0.77 9.96 -17.79
N ASP A 115 0.97 10.72 -18.84
CA ASP A 115 -0.10 11.43 -19.54
C ASP A 115 -0.65 10.67 -20.76
N ASP A 116 -0.24 9.40 -20.94
CA ASP A 116 -0.89 8.50 -21.89
C ASP A 116 -2.33 8.25 -21.47
N PRO A 117 -3.29 8.29 -22.42
CA PRO A 117 -4.66 7.89 -22.14
C PRO A 117 -4.72 6.38 -21.87
N VAL A 118 -5.56 5.98 -20.92
CA VAL A 118 -5.68 4.57 -20.51
C VAL A 118 -6.22 3.70 -21.64
N ASP A 119 -7.08 4.24 -22.49
CA ASP A 119 -7.64 3.52 -23.65
C ASP A 119 -6.60 3.15 -24.73
N LYS A 120 -5.41 3.78 -24.72
CA LYS A 120 -4.25 3.34 -25.51
C LYS A 120 -3.85 1.89 -25.20
N TYR A 121 -3.98 1.49 -23.95
CA TYR A 121 -3.60 0.17 -23.44
C TYR A 121 -4.81 -0.75 -23.25
N LEU A 122 -5.94 -0.18 -22.83
CA LEU A 122 -7.18 -0.87 -22.49
C LEU A 122 -8.36 -0.26 -23.29
N PRO A 123 -8.61 -0.71 -24.51
CA PRO A 123 -9.62 -0.13 -25.42
C PRO A 123 -11.06 -0.12 -24.86
N ALA A 124 -11.36 -0.92 -23.84
CA ALA A 124 -12.67 -0.91 -23.15
C ALA A 124 -13.00 0.44 -22.50
N PHE A 125 -12.00 1.31 -22.28
CA PHE A 125 -12.19 2.64 -21.71
C PHE A 125 -12.25 3.77 -22.76
N LYS A 126 -12.36 3.41 -24.03
CA LYS A 126 -12.49 4.39 -25.12
C LYS A 126 -13.84 5.12 -25.05
N ASP A 127 -13.85 6.40 -25.46
CA ASP A 127 -15.05 7.23 -25.61
C ASP A 127 -15.96 7.25 -24.35
N LYS A 128 -15.34 7.38 -23.18
CA LYS A 128 -16.07 7.35 -21.89
C LYS A 128 -17.07 8.48 -21.79
N LYS A 129 -18.23 8.14 -21.23
CA LYS A 129 -19.25 9.09 -20.79
C LYS A 129 -19.11 9.32 -19.28
N VAL A 130 -19.65 10.45 -18.83
CA VAL A 130 -19.73 10.86 -17.42
C VAL A 130 -21.19 11.09 -17.07
N LEU A 131 -21.61 10.61 -15.92
CA LEU A 131 -22.97 10.90 -15.40
C LEU A 131 -22.96 12.25 -14.68
N VAL A 132 -23.63 13.25 -15.27
CA VAL A 132 -23.78 14.61 -14.70
C VAL A 132 -25.26 14.95 -14.59
N ASP A 133 -25.75 15.20 -13.40
CA ASP A 133 -27.17 15.55 -13.13
C ASP A 133 -28.20 14.59 -13.75
N GLY A 134 -27.84 13.30 -13.85
CA GLY A 134 -28.69 12.25 -14.41
C GLY A 134 -28.55 12.06 -15.93
N GLU A 135 -27.78 12.89 -16.63
CA GLU A 135 -27.52 12.80 -18.06
C GLU A 135 -26.11 12.29 -18.36
N LEU A 136 -25.99 11.55 -19.47
CA LEU A 136 -24.68 11.07 -19.96
C LEU A 136 -24.08 12.11 -20.91
N VAL A 137 -22.98 12.73 -20.49
CA VAL A 137 -22.21 13.67 -21.30
C VAL A 137 -20.85 13.05 -21.68
N ASP A 138 -20.16 13.60 -22.66
CA ASP A 138 -18.81 13.17 -23.02
C ASP A 138 -17.82 13.51 -21.91
N ALA A 139 -16.84 12.65 -21.68
CA ALA A 139 -15.69 13.00 -20.88
C ALA A 139 -14.90 14.14 -21.55
N THR A 140 -14.43 15.09 -20.74
CA THR A 140 -13.67 16.25 -21.24
C THR A 140 -12.36 15.86 -21.90
N HIS A 141 -11.80 14.72 -21.47
CA HIS A 141 -10.63 14.06 -22.07
C HIS A 141 -10.62 12.59 -21.65
N PRO A 142 -9.93 11.70 -22.36
CA PRO A 142 -9.67 10.34 -21.91
C PRO A 142 -8.82 10.40 -20.64
N PHE A 143 -9.24 9.69 -19.57
CA PHE A 143 -8.45 9.68 -18.35
C PHE A 143 -7.09 8.98 -18.53
N THR A 144 -6.09 9.46 -17.80
CA THR A 144 -4.68 9.13 -18.01
C THR A 144 -4.13 8.15 -16.97
N ILE A 145 -2.93 7.59 -17.23
CA ILE A 145 -2.18 6.78 -16.27
C ILE A 145 -1.92 7.56 -14.97
N ARG A 146 -1.58 8.85 -15.07
CA ARG A 146 -1.43 9.74 -13.90
C ARG A 146 -2.71 9.80 -13.07
N GLU A 147 -3.84 9.93 -13.72
CA GLU A 147 -5.15 10.03 -13.06
C GLU A 147 -5.60 8.70 -12.46
N LEU A 148 -5.17 7.55 -13.00
CA LEU A 148 -5.32 6.25 -12.31
C LEU A 148 -4.51 6.23 -11.01
N MET A 149 -3.23 6.58 -11.07
CA MET A 149 -2.33 6.53 -9.92
C MET A 149 -2.70 7.54 -8.83
N SER A 150 -3.35 8.65 -9.19
CA SER A 150 -3.78 9.71 -8.25
C SER A 150 -5.24 9.62 -7.85
N HIS A 151 -6.01 8.63 -8.30
CA HIS A 151 -7.45 8.48 -8.06
C HIS A 151 -8.28 9.68 -8.53
N THR A 152 -7.89 10.32 -9.64
CA THR A 152 -8.60 11.48 -10.22
C THR A 152 -9.22 11.19 -11.57
N GLY A 153 -9.20 9.93 -12.05
CA GLY A 153 -9.72 9.53 -13.37
C GLY A 153 -11.25 9.41 -13.48
N GLY A 154 -12.00 9.70 -12.40
CA GLY A 154 -13.47 9.63 -12.41
C GLY A 154 -14.06 8.24 -12.13
N LEU A 155 -13.23 7.24 -11.84
CA LEU A 155 -13.64 5.91 -11.42
C LEU A 155 -14.10 5.89 -9.95
N THR A 156 -14.87 4.87 -9.56
CA THR A 156 -15.26 4.62 -8.16
C THR A 156 -14.81 3.25 -7.70
N TYR A 157 -14.98 2.97 -6.41
CA TYR A 157 -14.82 1.63 -5.82
C TYR A 157 -16.12 0.82 -5.84
N GLY A 158 -17.26 1.50 -6.01
CA GLY A 158 -18.59 0.91 -5.93
C GLY A 158 -19.09 0.63 -4.50
N ILE A 159 -18.21 0.12 -3.62
CA ILE A 159 -18.59 -0.37 -2.27
C ILE A 159 -18.59 0.71 -1.17
N PHE A 160 -18.02 1.88 -1.41
CA PHE A 160 -17.95 2.97 -0.43
C PHE A 160 -19.01 4.04 -0.65
N GLY A 161 -19.66 4.07 -1.82
CA GLY A 161 -20.67 5.05 -2.20
C GLY A 161 -22.03 4.42 -2.52
N ASN A 162 -23.01 5.29 -2.81
CA ASN A 162 -24.38 4.89 -3.16
C ASN A 162 -24.90 5.61 -4.41
N SER A 163 -24.02 6.14 -5.25
CA SER A 163 -24.41 6.71 -6.54
C SER A 163 -24.95 5.63 -7.50
N PRO A 164 -25.68 6.01 -8.57
CA PRO A 164 -26.06 5.06 -9.62
C PRO A 164 -24.84 4.35 -10.25
N ILE A 165 -23.68 5.00 -10.32
CA ILE A 165 -22.44 4.42 -10.83
C ILE A 165 -21.89 3.40 -9.82
N ASP A 166 -21.90 3.70 -8.51
CA ASP A 166 -21.50 2.74 -7.48
C ASP A 166 -22.35 1.46 -7.53
N GLN A 167 -23.65 1.60 -7.78
CA GLN A 167 -24.52 0.44 -7.93
C GLN A 167 -24.14 -0.40 -9.16
N GLN A 168 -23.92 0.21 -10.33
CA GLN A 168 -23.48 -0.51 -11.53
C GLN A 168 -22.13 -1.24 -11.31
N TYR A 169 -21.20 -0.63 -10.57
CA TYR A 169 -19.95 -1.30 -10.20
C TYR A 169 -20.19 -2.53 -9.33
N ARG A 170 -21.07 -2.45 -8.31
CA ARG A 170 -21.43 -3.62 -7.48
C ARG A 170 -22.07 -4.72 -8.28
N GLU A 171 -23.01 -4.39 -9.16
CA GLU A 171 -23.67 -5.36 -10.04
C GLU A 171 -22.67 -6.04 -10.98
N ALA A 172 -21.74 -5.27 -11.54
CA ALA A 172 -20.70 -5.81 -12.43
C ALA A 172 -19.71 -6.73 -11.69
N MET A 173 -19.42 -6.46 -10.41
CA MET A 173 -18.47 -7.25 -9.62
C MET A 173 -19.12 -8.46 -8.93
N PHE A 174 -20.35 -8.34 -8.47
CA PHE A 174 -20.99 -9.29 -7.53
C PHE A 174 -22.35 -9.80 -8.01
N GLY A 175 -22.83 -9.41 -9.18
CA GLY A 175 -24.12 -9.82 -9.75
C GLY A 175 -25.26 -8.82 -9.52
N GLU A 176 -26.34 -9.02 -10.28
CA GLU A 176 -27.51 -8.15 -10.28
C GLU A 176 -28.15 -8.04 -8.90
N ASN A 177 -28.72 -6.86 -8.59
CA ASN A 177 -29.38 -6.53 -7.34
C ASN A 177 -28.48 -6.68 -6.09
N ASN A 178 -27.17 -6.68 -6.26
CA ASN A 178 -26.26 -6.81 -5.13
C ASN A 178 -26.21 -5.51 -4.32
N THR A 179 -26.60 -5.60 -3.04
CA THR A 179 -26.59 -4.50 -2.08
C THR A 179 -25.31 -4.46 -1.24
N PHE A 180 -24.30 -5.23 -1.65
CA PHE A 180 -23.02 -5.30 -0.93
C PHE A 180 -22.47 -3.90 -0.66
N ASN A 181 -22.07 -3.67 0.57
CA ASN A 181 -21.33 -2.49 0.96
C ASN A 181 -20.22 -2.88 1.95
N PHE A 182 -19.33 -1.95 2.21
CA PHE A 182 -18.20 -2.16 3.11
C PHE A 182 -18.57 -2.72 4.51
N ARG A 183 -19.75 -2.42 5.02
CA ARG A 183 -20.20 -2.92 6.34
C ARG A 183 -20.48 -4.43 6.33
N ASN A 184 -20.78 -4.99 5.17
CA ASN A 184 -21.03 -6.43 5.03
C ASN A 184 -19.77 -7.26 5.26
N ILE A 185 -18.59 -6.72 4.97
CA ILE A 185 -17.31 -7.37 5.25
C ILE A 185 -17.17 -7.66 6.75
N ALA A 186 -17.54 -6.70 7.60
CA ALA A 186 -17.51 -6.88 9.06
C ALA A 186 -18.53 -7.92 9.57
N ASN A 187 -19.58 -8.19 8.80
CA ASN A 187 -20.62 -9.18 9.15
C ASN A 187 -20.34 -10.56 8.55
N ASN A 188 -19.19 -10.76 7.89
CA ASN A 188 -18.87 -11.99 7.13
C ASN A 188 -19.91 -12.34 6.04
N ASP A 189 -20.53 -11.29 5.47
CA ASP A 189 -21.54 -11.38 4.41
C ASP A 189 -20.95 -10.71 3.16
N THR A 190 -19.84 -11.28 2.66
CA THR A 190 -19.19 -10.85 1.42
C THR A 190 -19.65 -11.76 0.29
N PRO A 191 -20.32 -11.21 -0.75
CA PRO A 191 -20.64 -12.00 -1.92
C PRO A 191 -19.36 -12.41 -2.64
N GLU A 192 -19.37 -13.58 -3.22
CA GLU A 192 -18.28 -14.03 -4.09
C GLU A 192 -18.20 -13.12 -5.32
N SER A 193 -16.99 -12.66 -5.64
CA SER A 193 -16.77 -11.90 -6.86
C SER A 193 -16.90 -12.79 -8.10
N GLN A 194 -17.59 -12.29 -9.14
CA GLN A 194 -17.66 -12.95 -10.43
C GLN A 194 -16.40 -12.77 -11.26
N LEU A 195 -15.53 -11.84 -10.86
CA LEU A 195 -14.30 -11.50 -11.57
C LEU A 195 -13.19 -12.48 -11.17
N LYS A 196 -12.52 -13.05 -12.16
CA LYS A 196 -11.41 -13.99 -11.95
C LYS A 196 -10.06 -13.40 -12.37
N THR A 197 -10.06 -12.40 -13.23
CA THR A 197 -8.84 -11.75 -13.76
C THR A 197 -8.99 -10.25 -13.79
N LEU A 198 -7.88 -9.53 -13.99
CA LEU A 198 -7.90 -8.09 -14.24
C LEU A 198 -8.58 -7.76 -15.57
N ASP A 199 -8.47 -8.63 -16.58
CA ASP A 199 -9.20 -8.48 -17.85
C ASP A 199 -10.72 -8.58 -17.65
N ASP A 200 -11.21 -9.47 -16.77
CA ASP A 200 -12.63 -9.52 -16.41
C ASP A 200 -13.09 -8.22 -15.77
N LEU A 201 -12.29 -7.64 -14.87
CA LEU A 201 -12.58 -6.34 -14.27
C LEU A 201 -12.66 -5.24 -15.34
N VAL A 202 -11.69 -5.18 -16.26
CA VAL A 202 -11.68 -4.21 -17.38
C VAL A 202 -12.91 -4.36 -18.25
N ALA A 203 -13.30 -5.59 -18.60
CA ALA A 203 -14.49 -5.86 -19.40
C ALA A 203 -15.79 -5.48 -18.66
N ALA A 204 -15.86 -5.75 -17.36
CA ALA A 204 -17.04 -5.48 -16.53
C ALA A 204 -17.28 -3.99 -16.30
N ILE A 205 -16.24 -3.21 -15.96
CA ILE A 205 -16.42 -1.78 -15.64
C ILE A 205 -16.15 -0.84 -16.83
N GLY A 206 -15.52 -1.34 -17.89
CA GLY A 206 -15.25 -0.57 -19.11
C GLY A 206 -16.49 0.11 -19.70
N PRO A 207 -17.65 -0.56 -19.85
CA PRO A 207 -18.86 0.05 -20.36
C PRO A 207 -19.53 1.06 -19.41
N ILE A 208 -19.25 1.01 -18.12
CA ILE A 208 -19.93 1.85 -17.09
C ILE A 208 -19.40 3.29 -17.20
N PRO A 209 -20.29 4.31 -17.15
CA PRO A 209 -19.86 5.72 -17.18
C PRO A 209 -18.94 6.07 -16.00
N LEU A 210 -18.15 7.12 -16.17
CA LEU A 210 -17.39 7.72 -15.08
C LEU A 210 -18.34 8.44 -14.11
N GLN A 211 -17.99 8.47 -12.84
CA GLN A 211 -18.74 9.17 -11.80
C GLN A 211 -18.52 10.68 -11.83
N TYR A 212 -17.31 11.10 -12.27
CA TYR A 212 -16.91 12.51 -12.37
C TYR A 212 -16.05 12.73 -13.61
N GLN A 213 -16.01 13.97 -14.09
CA GLN A 213 -15.08 14.36 -15.14
C GLN A 213 -13.63 14.07 -14.72
N PRO A 214 -12.81 13.45 -15.57
CA PRO A 214 -11.39 13.20 -15.29
C PRO A 214 -10.68 14.48 -14.85
N GLY A 215 -9.79 14.37 -13.89
CA GLY A 215 -9.02 15.48 -13.34
C GLY A 215 -9.78 16.46 -12.42
N THR A 216 -11.08 16.25 -12.14
CA THR A 216 -11.87 17.22 -11.36
C THR A 216 -11.99 16.92 -9.88
N GLN A 217 -11.98 15.65 -9.50
CA GLN A 217 -12.14 15.22 -8.10
C GLN A 217 -11.23 14.05 -7.77
N TRP A 218 -10.81 14.00 -6.52
CA TRP A 218 -10.19 12.81 -5.96
C TRP A 218 -11.28 11.88 -5.42
N VAL A 219 -11.34 10.67 -5.97
CA VAL A 219 -12.29 9.63 -5.54
C VAL A 219 -11.55 8.31 -5.39
N TYR A 220 -11.50 7.78 -4.17
CA TYR A 220 -10.89 6.49 -3.92
C TYR A 220 -11.60 5.39 -4.71
N SER A 221 -10.87 4.62 -5.51
CA SER A 221 -11.45 3.83 -6.60
C SER A 221 -10.64 2.58 -6.92
N LEU A 222 -11.17 1.75 -7.82
CA LEU A 222 -10.50 0.61 -8.44
C LEU A 222 -9.37 1.03 -9.42
N SER A 223 -9.01 2.31 -9.46
CA SER A 223 -8.02 2.84 -10.41
C SER A 223 -6.71 2.04 -10.41
N VAL A 224 -6.23 1.60 -9.25
CA VAL A 224 -4.96 0.85 -9.18
C VAL A 224 -5.13 -0.60 -9.62
N ASP A 225 -6.32 -1.19 -9.53
CA ASP A 225 -6.60 -2.50 -10.15
C ASP A 225 -6.57 -2.37 -11.68
N ILE A 226 -7.13 -1.30 -12.24
CA ILE A 226 -7.01 -0.99 -13.67
C ILE A 226 -5.55 -0.71 -14.06
N LEU A 227 -4.77 -0.05 -13.20
CA LEU A 227 -3.33 0.10 -13.40
C LEU A 227 -2.62 -1.26 -13.44
N GLY A 228 -3.06 -2.24 -12.64
CA GLY A 228 -2.59 -3.63 -12.70
C GLY A 228 -2.78 -4.24 -14.09
N ALA A 229 -3.98 -4.08 -14.68
CA ALA A 229 -4.23 -4.52 -16.04
C ALA A 229 -3.34 -3.81 -17.08
N VAL A 230 -3.07 -2.51 -16.90
CA VAL A 230 -2.10 -1.78 -17.75
C VAL A 230 -0.69 -2.37 -17.61
N ILE A 231 -0.26 -2.70 -16.38
CA ILE A 231 1.06 -3.32 -16.15
C ILE A 231 1.16 -4.66 -16.90
N GLU A 232 0.15 -5.54 -16.80
CA GLU A 232 0.13 -6.81 -17.54
C GLU A 232 0.19 -6.60 -19.05
N LYS A 233 -0.60 -5.65 -19.56
CA LYS A 233 -0.64 -5.35 -20.99
C LYS A 233 0.68 -4.81 -21.54
N VAL A 234 1.34 -3.93 -20.78
CA VAL A 234 2.57 -3.26 -21.21
C VAL A 234 3.80 -4.16 -21.01
N SER A 235 3.82 -4.94 -19.94
CA SER A 235 4.93 -5.86 -19.64
C SER A 235 4.87 -7.16 -20.45
N GLY A 236 3.65 -7.60 -20.82
CA GLY A 236 3.41 -8.91 -21.40
C GLY A 236 3.51 -10.06 -20.39
N GLN A 237 3.50 -9.77 -19.10
CA GLN A 237 3.63 -10.73 -17.99
C GLN A 237 2.43 -10.62 -17.04
N PRO A 238 2.01 -11.72 -16.37
CA PRO A 238 1.11 -11.63 -15.22
C PRO A 238 1.65 -10.68 -14.15
N LEU A 239 0.76 -9.99 -13.44
CA LEU A 239 1.12 -8.96 -12.47
C LEU A 239 2.02 -9.48 -11.34
N ASP A 240 1.72 -10.66 -10.81
CA ASP A 240 2.50 -11.33 -9.77
C ASP A 240 3.93 -11.62 -10.23
N THR A 241 4.08 -12.19 -11.40
CA THR A 241 5.38 -12.50 -12.01
C THR A 241 6.20 -11.24 -12.24
N PHE A 242 5.57 -10.19 -12.80
CA PHE A 242 6.26 -8.92 -13.02
C PHE A 242 6.74 -8.29 -11.70
N MET A 243 5.87 -8.25 -10.68
CA MET A 243 6.22 -7.67 -9.38
C MET A 243 7.27 -8.51 -8.64
N GLU A 244 7.18 -9.83 -8.72
CA GLU A 244 8.18 -10.73 -8.14
C GLU A 244 9.57 -10.47 -8.75
N GLU A 245 9.70 -10.52 -10.07
CA GLU A 245 10.98 -10.39 -10.76
C GLU A 245 11.59 -8.99 -10.65
N ARG A 246 10.74 -7.94 -10.70
CA ARG A 246 11.20 -6.57 -10.85
C ARG A 246 11.26 -5.79 -9.54
N LEU A 247 10.60 -6.28 -8.48
CA LEU A 247 10.51 -5.56 -7.22
C LEU A 247 10.83 -6.46 -6.02
N PHE A 248 10.14 -7.61 -5.86
CA PHE A 248 10.27 -8.39 -4.63
C PHE A 248 11.61 -9.10 -4.54
N GLN A 249 12.02 -9.85 -5.56
CA GLN A 249 13.32 -10.53 -5.58
C GLN A 249 14.49 -9.55 -5.45
N PRO A 250 14.58 -8.46 -6.23
CA PRO A 250 15.68 -7.50 -6.10
C PRO A 250 15.76 -6.87 -4.71
N LEU A 251 14.63 -6.59 -4.06
CA LEU A 251 14.59 -6.05 -2.70
C LEU A 251 14.76 -7.12 -1.61
N GLY A 252 14.74 -8.41 -1.96
CA GLY A 252 14.78 -9.51 -1.01
C GLY A 252 13.52 -9.64 -0.16
N MET A 253 12.35 -9.30 -0.72
CA MET A 253 11.03 -9.42 -0.10
C MET A 253 10.48 -10.83 -0.35
N LYS A 254 10.99 -11.81 0.38
CA LYS A 254 10.75 -13.26 0.17
C LYS A 254 9.39 -13.76 0.66
N ASP A 255 8.69 -12.94 1.42
CA ASP A 255 7.42 -13.24 2.06
C ASP A 255 6.34 -12.22 1.65
N THR A 256 6.43 -11.75 0.38
CA THR A 256 5.45 -10.85 -0.23
C THR A 256 4.94 -11.48 -1.52
N PHE A 257 3.63 -11.73 -1.60
CA PHE A 257 3.01 -12.44 -2.73
C PHE A 257 1.49 -12.17 -2.78
N PHE A 258 0.85 -12.52 -3.90
CA PHE A 258 -0.61 -12.50 -4.04
C PHE A 258 -1.24 -13.78 -3.45
N GLU A 259 -0.58 -14.92 -3.60
CA GLU A 259 -1.05 -16.19 -3.03
C GLU A 259 -0.05 -16.70 -1.99
N VAL A 260 -0.56 -16.98 -0.78
CA VAL A 260 0.27 -17.52 0.31
C VAL A 260 0.69 -18.95 -0.03
N PRO A 261 2.02 -19.26 -0.13
CA PRO A 261 2.47 -20.62 -0.34
C PRO A 261 2.01 -21.57 0.76
N LYS A 262 1.65 -22.80 0.39
CA LYS A 262 1.09 -23.80 1.32
C LYS A 262 1.99 -24.09 2.52
N ASP A 263 3.31 -24.09 2.31
CA ASP A 263 4.32 -24.30 3.35
C ASP A 263 4.46 -23.11 4.32
N LYS A 264 3.83 -21.96 4.02
CA LYS A 264 3.85 -20.74 4.84
C LYS A 264 2.50 -20.45 5.52
N LEU A 265 1.47 -21.27 5.32
CA LEU A 265 0.14 -21.06 5.92
C LEU A 265 0.16 -20.97 7.45
N ASN A 266 1.07 -21.70 8.10
CA ASN A 266 1.24 -21.68 9.55
C ASN A 266 1.74 -20.31 10.10
N ARG A 267 2.22 -19.42 9.23
CA ARG A 267 2.65 -18.06 9.54
C ARG A 267 1.60 -17.01 9.15
N PHE A 268 0.51 -17.40 8.50
CA PHE A 268 -0.53 -16.51 8.02
C PHE A 268 -1.61 -16.30 9.10
N GLY A 269 -1.92 -15.03 9.39
CA GLY A 269 -2.85 -14.65 10.46
C GLY A 269 -4.31 -14.86 10.08
N THR A 270 -5.15 -15.14 11.08
CA THR A 270 -6.61 -15.03 10.96
C THR A 270 -7.05 -13.58 10.89
N LEU A 271 -8.11 -13.29 10.11
CA LEU A 271 -8.75 -11.95 10.09
C LEU A 271 -9.92 -11.95 11.09
N HIS A 272 -10.10 -10.85 11.78
CA HIS A 272 -11.04 -10.73 12.89
C HIS A 272 -12.05 -9.59 12.70
N THR A 273 -13.18 -9.72 13.40
CA THR A 273 -14.14 -8.65 13.64
C THR A 273 -14.65 -8.72 15.10
N ILE A 274 -15.45 -7.75 15.50
CA ILE A 274 -16.19 -7.76 16.78
C ILE A 274 -17.64 -8.13 16.46
N ASP A 275 -18.17 -9.14 17.12
CA ASP A 275 -19.58 -9.52 17.01
C ASP A 275 -20.51 -8.53 17.76
N GLN A 276 -21.81 -8.76 17.68
CA GLN A 276 -22.83 -7.92 18.33
C GLN A 276 -22.74 -7.91 19.86
N THR A 277 -22.03 -8.87 20.46
CA THR A 277 -21.80 -8.97 21.92
C THR A 277 -20.52 -8.27 22.36
N GLY A 278 -19.73 -7.74 21.43
CA GLY A 278 -18.44 -7.12 21.69
C GLY A 278 -17.26 -8.12 21.73
N LYS A 279 -17.48 -9.37 21.34
CA LYS A 279 -16.45 -10.43 21.34
C LYS A 279 -15.73 -10.49 20.00
N LEU A 280 -14.41 -10.66 20.05
CA LEU A 280 -13.57 -10.97 18.89
C LEU A 280 -13.96 -12.34 18.29
N ILE A 281 -14.22 -12.36 16.98
CA ILE A 281 -14.47 -13.56 16.20
C ILE A 281 -13.61 -13.58 14.94
N VAL A 282 -13.34 -14.78 14.42
CA VAL A 282 -12.60 -14.99 13.17
C VAL A 282 -13.57 -14.92 11.99
N VAL A 283 -13.23 -14.11 10.96
CA VAL A 283 -14.01 -13.98 9.72
C VAL A 283 -13.28 -14.51 8.49
N ASP A 284 -11.94 -14.68 8.55
CA ASP A 284 -11.19 -15.35 7.49
C ASP A 284 -10.03 -16.16 8.10
N ARG A 285 -9.84 -17.38 7.61
CA ARG A 285 -8.85 -18.36 8.11
C ARG A 285 -7.82 -18.67 7.03
N PRO A 286 -6.56 -18.92 7.40
CA PRO A 286 -5.50 -19.28 6.46
C PRO A 286 -5.89 -20.39 5.48
N GLU A 287 -6.55 -21.43 5.98
CA GLU A 287 -6.87 -22.65 5.23
C GLU A 287 -7.96 -22.43 4.16
N THR A 288 -8.82 -21.43 4.35
CA THR A 288 -9.97 -21.14 3.47
C THR A 288 -9.91 -19.76 2.84
N SER A 289 -8.85 -19.02 3.11
CA SER A 289 -8.69 -17.64 2.63
C SER A 289 -8.55 -17.55 1.11
N ASP A 290 -9.21 -16.56 0.53
CA ASP A 290 -9.01 -16.21 -0.89
C ASP A 290 -7.58 -15.75 -1.20
N PHE A 291 -6.78 -15.42 -0.19
CA PHE A 291 -5.36 -15.10 -0.31
C PHE A 291 -4.43 -16.34 -0.33
N ALA A 292 -4.98 -17.55 -0.24
CA ALA A 292 -4.20 -18.77 -0.11
C ALA A 292 -4.75 -19.97 -0.94
N ASN A 293 -5.82 -19.75 -1.68
CA ASN A 293 -6.52 -20.82 -2.39
C ASN A 293 -6.86 -20.42 -3.84
N ASN A 294 -5.95 -20.72 -4.76
CA ASN A 294 -6.13 -20.54 -6.20
C ASN A 294 -6.45 -19.07 -6.57
N VAL A 295 -5.61 -18.16 -6.11
CA VAL A 295 -5.75 -16.73 -6.40
C VAL A 295 -5.62 -16.49 -7.90
N SER A 296 -6.72 -16.15 -8.56
CA SER A 296 -6.75 -15.83 -9.99
C SER A 296 -6.92 -14.34 -10.26
N PHE A 297 -7.59 -13.62 -9.35
CA PHE A 297 -7.73 -12.16 -9.43
C PHE A 297 -6.59 -11.47 -8.67
N LEU A 298 -5.58 -11.03 -9.42
CA LEU A 298 -4.38 -10.37 -8.89
C LEU A 298 -4.67 -8.88 -8.58
N SER A 299 -5.40 -8.61 -7.50
CA SER A 299 -5.77 -7.23 -7.17
C SER A 299 -4.54 -6.35 -6.89
N ALA A 300 -4.21 -5.47 -7.82
CA ALA A 300 -3.20 -4.42 -7.63
C ALA A 300 -3.62 -3.39 -6.58
N GLY A 301 -4.92 -3.34 -6.28
CA GLY A 301 -5.51 -2.47 -5.27
C GLY A 301 -5.50 -3.02 -3.86
N GLY A 302 -5.32 -4.36 -3.66
CA GLY A 302 -5.48 -4.91 -2.32
C GLY A 302 -5.03 -6.36 -2.10
N GLY A 303 -4.48 -7.02 -3.11
CA GLY A 303 -4.29 -8.48 -3.11
C GLY A 303 -3.01 -8.99 -2.46
N LEU A 304 -2.09 -8.16 -1.99
CA LEU A 304 -0.83 -8.64 -1.42
C LEU A 304 -0.96 -9.09 0.03
N VAL A 305 -0.25 -10.15 0.32
CA VAL A 305 0.16 -10.59 1.66
C VAL A 305 1.65 -10.25 1.82
N SER A 306 2.06 -9.80 3.00
CA SER A 306 3.46 -9.46 3.29
C SER A 306 3.78 -9.61 4.77
N THR A 307 5.06 -9.47 5.13
CA THR A 307 5.55 -9.33 6.51
C THR A 307 5.99 -7.89 6.80
N ALA A 308 6.12 -7.53 8.07
CA ALA A 308 6.71 -6.25 8.45
C ALA A 308 8.17 -6.12 7.96
N SER A 309 8.92 -7.23 7.98
CA SER A 309 10.32 -7.29 7.52
C SER A 309 10.46 -7.03 6.01
N ASP A 310 9.53 -7.52 5.20
CA ASP A 310 9.54 -7.27 3.76
C ASP A 310 9.05 -5.86 3.43
N TYR A 311 7.91 -5.46 4.05
CA TYR A 311 7.33 -4.16 3.72
C TYR A 311 8.24 -2.99 4.14
N ILE A 312 9.02 -3.13 5.22
CA ILE A 312 9.97 -2.08 5.61
C ILE A 312 11.14 -1.96 4.62
N ARG A 313 11.50 -3.04 3.89
CA ARG A 313 12.48 -2.99 2.80
C ARG A 313 11.96 -2.13 1.66
N TYR A 314 10.71 -2.33 1.26
CA TYR A 314 10.04 -1.49 0.29
C TYR A 314 9.99 -0.02 0.75
N ALA A 315 9.50 0.23 1.97
CA ALA A 315 9.37 1.57 2.52
C ALA A 315 10.73 2.29 2.65
N GLN A 316 11.79 1.57 3.05
CA GLN A 316 13.15 2.12 3.13
C GLN A 316 13.73 2.39 1.74
N MET A 317 13.49 1.52 0.76
CA MET A 317 13.86 1.76 -0.65
C MET A 317 13.26 3.07 -1.16
N MET A 318 11.96 3.29 -0.90
CA MET A 318 11.28 4.54 -1.25
C MET A 318 11.90 5.75 -0.54
N LEU A 319 12.19 5.63 0.76
CA LEU A 319 12.78 6.70 1.56
C LEU A 319 14.22 7.03 1.12
N ASN A 320 14.97 6.05 0.64
CA ASN A 320 16.33 6.20 0.11
C ASN A 320 16.37 6.73 -1.34
N GLY A 321 15.26 7.18 -1.91
CA GLY A 321 15.22 7.66 -3.30
C GLY A 321 15.37 6.53 -4.33
N GLY A 322 14.76 5.38 -4.06
CA GLY A 322 14.61 4.27 -5.00
C GLY A 322 15.68 3.20 -4.93
N GLU A 323 16.47 3.14 -3.85
CA GLU A 323 17.57 2.19 -3.68
C GLU A 323 17.59 1.54 -2.30
N LEU A 324 17.92 0.26 -2.22
CA LEU A 324 18.19 -0.45 -0.97
C LEU A 324 19.38 -1.40 -1.15
N ASN A 325 20.35 -1.33 -0.24
CA ASN A 325 21.56 -2.21 -0.24
C ASN A 325 22.27 -2.29 -1.59
N GLY A 326 22.35 -1.16 -2.33
CA GLY A 326 22.99 -1.09 -3.64
C GLY A 326 22.12 -1.56 -4.82
N VAL A 327 20.90 -2.02 -4.55
CA VAL A 327 19.92 -2.39 -5.58
C VAL A 327 19.00 -1.20 -5.85
N ARG A 328 19.10 -0.64 -7.05
CA ARG A 328 18.25 0.47 -7.50
C ARG A 328 17.03 -0.06 -8.25
N ILE A 329 15.85 0.30 -7.75
CA ILE A 329 14.55 -0.02 -8.39
C ILE A 329 14.08 1.14 -9.25
N LEU A 330 14.15 2.37 -8.71
CA LEU A 330 13.76 3.60 -9.40
C LEU A 330 14.82 4.69 -9.20
N SER A 331 14.82 5.68 -10.08
CA SER A 331 15.66 6.85 -9.91
C SER A 331 15.13 7.78 -8.80
N PRO A 332 15.99 8.58 -8.16
CA PRO A 332 15.56 9.57 -7.18
C PRO A 332 14.54 10.58 -7.74
N THR A 333 14.65 10.92 -9.01
CA THR A 333 13.71 11.84 -9.69
C THR A 333 12.33 11.22 -9.85
N THR A 334 12.24 9.92 -10.08
CA THR A 334 10.96 9.18 -10.14
C THR A 334 10.31 9.09 -8.76
N ILE A 335 11.09 8.83 -7.70
CA ILE A 335 10.58 8.85 -6.32
C ILE A 335 10.05 10.26 -5.96
N ASP A 336 10.79 11.31 -6.29
CA ASP A 336 10.31 12.70 -6.09
C ASP A 336 9.00 12.96 -6.84
N LEU A 337 8.88 12.49 -8.08
CA LEU A 337 7.66 12.61 -8.88
C LEU A 337 6.48 11.86 -8.25
N MET A 338 6.70 10.64 -7.75
CA MET A 338 5.68 9.83 -7.09
C MET A 338 5.19 10.46 -5.78
N THR A 339 6.10 11.05 -5.02
CA THR A 339 5.81 11.67 -3.71
C THR A 339 5.49 13.15 -3.79
N ARG A 340 5.38 13.71 -5.00
CA ARG A 340 4.90 15.08 -5.26
C ARG A 340 3.38 15.10 -5.29
N ASN A 341 2.78 16.13 -4.69
CA ASN A 341 1.33 16.30 -4.73
C ASN A 341 0.81 16.48 -6.18
N GLN A 342 -0.13 15.65 -6.57
CA GLN A 342 -0.79 15.67 -7.88
C GLN A 342 -2.13 16.42 -7.84
N LEU A 343 -2.66 16.70 -6.64
CA LEU A 343 -3.97 17.33 -6.49
C LEU A 343 -3.88 18.86 -6.60
N THR A 344 -4.88 19.47 -7.24
CA THR A 344 -5.11 20.91 -7.14
C THR A 344 -5.49 21.30 -5.71
N TYR A 345 -5.41 22.59 -5.38
CA TYR A 345 -5.79 23.06 -4.04
C TYR A 345 -7.26 22.75 -3.71
N ASP A 346 -8.17 22.92 -4.66
CA ASP A 346 -9.59 22.60 -4.49
C ASP A 346 -9.83 21.12 -4.25
N GLN A 347 -9.10 20.24 -4.92
CA GLN A 347 -9.14 18.80 -4.67
C GLN A 347 -8.59 18.46 -3.28
N GLN A 348 -7.52 19.12 -2.83
CA GLN A 348 -6.97 18.92 -1.47
C GLN A 348 -7.98 19.31 -0.38
N LEU A 349 -8.74 20.40 -0.55
CA LEU A 349 -9.79 20.80 0.38
C LEU A 349 -10.87 19.73 0.52
N LYS A 350 -11.21 19.04 -0.56
CA LYS A 350 -12.21 17.97 -0.58
C LYS A 350 -11.66 16.61 -0.16
N TYR A 351 -10.35 16.36 -0.37
CA TYR A 351 -9.68 15.10 -0.03
C TYR A 351 -9.76 14.79 1.47
N ASP A 352 -9.50 15.77 2.32
CA ASP A 352 -9.68 15.66 3.76
C ASP A 352 -10.27 16.96 4.32
N PRO A 353 -11.60 17.06 4.37
CA PRO A 353 -12.28 18.31 4.71
C PRO A 353 -12.30 18.63 6.20
N ARG A 354 -11.65 17.81 7.05
CA ARG A 354 -11.66 18.03 8.51
C ARG A 354 -11.04 19.37 8.89
N PRO A 355 -11.62 20.11 9.84
CA PRO A 355 -11.07 21.39 10.28
C PRO A 355 -9.60 21.27 10.73
N GLY A 356 -8.76 22.20 10.28
CA GLY A 356 -7.32 22.22 10.55
C GLY A 356 -6.47 21.21 9.78
N ILE A 357 -7.09 20.38 8.92
CA ILE A 357 -6.42 19.41 8.06
C ILE A 357 -6.68 19.73 6.58
N ALA A 358 -7.86 20.27 6.25
CA ALA A 358 -8.22 20.66 4.90
C ALA A 358 -7.12 21.50 4.24
N GLY A 359 -6.70 21.11 3.04
CA GLY A 359 -5.62 21.75 2.28
C GLY A 359 -4.18 21.44 2.77
N THR A 360 -3.99 20.68 3.87
CA THR A 360 -2.67 20.30 4.39
C THR A 360 -2.27 18.87 4.03
N THR A 361 -3.16 18.18 3.33
CA THR A 361 -2.96 16.83 2.82
C THR A 361 -3.16 16.82 1.32
N GLY A 362 -2.50 15.90 0.65
CA GLY A 362 -2.60 15.72 -0.79
C GLY A 362 -2.43 14.25 -1.16
N PHE A 363 -2.33 13.98 -2.44
CA PHE A 363 -2.11 12.66 -2.98
C PHE A 363 -1.07 12.70 -4.10
N GLY A 364 -0.11 11.79 -4.06
CA GLY A 364 0.90 11.59 -5.09
C GLY A 364 0.49 10.50 -6.06
N LEU A 365 1.47 9.80 -6.62
CA LEU A 365 1.24 8.60 -7.42
C LEU A 365 1.24 7.37 -6.49
N GLY A 366 0.06 6.99 -6.00
CA GLY A 366 -0.15 5.85 -5.10
C GLY A 366 0.02 6.15 -3.60
N PHE A 367 0.31 7.37 -3.19
CA PHE A 367 0.54 7.76 -1.79
C PHE A 367 -0.31 8.94 -1.35
N GLY A 368 -0.83 8.87 -0.13
CA GLY A 368 -1.31 10.05 0.59
C GLY A 368 -0.13 10.86 1.15
N LEU A 369 -0.19 12.17 1.06
CA LEU A 369 0.90 13.09 1.37
C LEU A 369 0.53 14.08 2.47
N LYS A 370 1.53 14.54 3.23
CA LYS A 370 1.46 15.76 4.02
C LYS A 370 2.10 16.91 3.24
N THR A 371 1.27 17.81 2.70
CA THR A 371 1.71 18.99 1.92
C THR A 371 2.19 20.12 2.83
N GLU A 372 1.71 20.12 4.08
CA GLU A 372 2.16 21.00 5.15
C GLU A 372 2.45 20.21 6.43
N ALA A 373 3.26 20.78 7.33
CA ALA A 373 3.49 20.18 8.64
C ALA A 373 2.17 20.09 9.42
N PRO A 374 1.79 18.93 9.97
CA PRO A 374 0.52 18.79 10.68
C PRO A 374 0.49 19.67 11.93
N LYS A 375 -0.62 20.43 12.10
CA LYS A 375 -0.82 21.24 13.32
C LYS A 375 -1.34 20.43 14.50
N THR A 376 -1.94 19.26 14.23
CA THR A 376 -2.68 18.47 15.23
C THR A 376 -2.11 17.05 15.43
N ALA A 377 -1.01 16.72 14.76
CA ALA A 377 -0.41 15.39 14.83
C ALA A 377 1.12 15.47 14.59
N SER A 378 1.84 14.45 15.01
CA SER A 378 3.27 14.31 14.76
C SER A 378 3.57 14.03 13.28
N GLY A 379 4.76 14.42 12.81
CA GLY A 379 5.25 14.21 11.45
C GLY A 379 5.63 15.49 10.74
N SER A 380 6.29 15.34 9.60
CA SER A 380 6.84 16.45 8.83
C SER A 380 6.07 16.70 7.53
N LYS A 381 6.23 17.89 6.96
CA LYS A 381 5.90 18.14 5.55
C LYS A 381 6.68 17.17 4.66
N GLY A 382 6.06 16.66 3.60
CA GLY A 382 6.66 15.66 2.72
C GLY A 382 6.51 14.21 3.20
N ASN A 383 5.92 14.00 4.39
CA ASN A 383 5.58 12.66 4.83
C ASN A 383 4.60 11.99 3.85
N PHE A 384 4.91 10.77 3.40
CA PHE A 384 4.05 10.00 2.53
C PHE A 384 3.68 8.66 3.18
N ARG A 385 2.48 8.18 2.90
CA ARG A 385 1.90 7.02 3.57
C ARG A 385 0.77 6.39 2.78
N TRP A 386 0.42 5.17 3.18
CA TRP A 386 -0.89 4.60 2.89
C TRP A 386 -1.27 3.59 3.97
N ALA A 387 -2.49 3.03 3.86
CA ALA A 387 -3.02 2.16 4.90
C ALA A 387 -3.94 1.09 4.30
N GLY A 388 -4.05 -0.04 4.97
CA GLY A 388 -4.96 -1.12 4.61
C GLY A 388 -6.18 -1.18 5.52
N ILE A 389 -7.26 -1.74 4.96
CA ILE A 389 -8.57 -1.83 5.61
C ILE A 389 -8.58 -2.72 6.85
N PHE A 390 -7.65 -3.68 6.90
CA PHE A 390 -7.51 -4.62 8.02
C PHE A 390 -6.67 -4.08 9.19
N GLY A 391 -6.49 -2.76 9.25
CA GLY A 391 -5.76 -2.09 10.32
C GLY A 391 -4.28 -1.87 10.03
N THR A 392 -3.77 -2.28 8.88
CA THR A 392 -2.38 -2.07 8.48
C THR A 392 -2.10 -0.61 8.12
N ASP A 393 -0.90 -0.12 8.41
CA ASP A 393 -0.47 1.26 8.14
C ASP A 393 1.04 1.33 7.95
N PHE A 394 1.52 2.23 7.09
CA PHE A 394 2.92 2.62 7.01
C PHE A 394 3.05 4.10 6.70
N TRP A 395 4.18 4.67 7.09
CA TRP A 395 4.58 6.00 6.62
C TRP A 395 6.09 6.11 6.50
N CYS A 396 6.49 7.01 5.62
CA CYS A 396 7.86 7.47 5.45
C CYS A 396 7.91 8.97 5.73
N ASP A 397 8.88 9.40 6.51
CA ASP A 397 9.15 10.80 6.79
C ASP A 397 10.57 11.15 6.30
N PRO A 398 10.68 11.74 5.09
CA PRO A 398 11.99 12.05 4.52
C PRO A 398 12.80 13.04 5.36
N LYS A 399 12.14 13.96 6.06
CA LYS A 399 12.82 14.94 6.90
C LYS A 399 13.53 14.28 8.07
N GLU A 400 12.86 13.31 8.72
CA GLU A 400 13.42 12.59 9.88
C GLU A 400 14.16 11.31 9.48
N ASN A 401 14.24 11.03 8.16
CA ASN A 401 14.77 9.78 7.62
C ASN A 401 14.23 8.55 8.38
N LEU A 402 12.90 8.53 8.54
CA LEU A 402 12.17 7.57 9.37
C LEU A 402 11.09 6.86 8.57
N THR A 403 11.00 5.55 8.72
CA THR A 403 9.86 4.76 8.26
C THR A 403 9.34 3.89 9.39
N ALA A 404 8.02 3.69 9.43
CA ALA A 404 7.38 2.85 10.42
C ALA A 404 6.16 2.14 9.85
N ILE A 405 5.91 0.94 10.35
CA ILE A 405 4.83 0.06 9.90
C ILE A 405 4.11 -0.50 11.13
N LEU A 406 2.78 -0.54 11.04
CA LEU A 406 1.90 -1.20 12.00
C LEU A 406 1.05 -2.22 11.24
N LEU A 407 1.04 -3.46 11.70
CA LEU A 407 0.27 -4.56 11.11
C LEU A 407 -0.65 -5.18 12.15
N MET A 408 -1.90 -5.36 11.78
CA MET A 408 -2.91 -6.14 12.48
C MET A 408 -3.90 -6.72 11.47
N GLN A 409 -4.79 -7.60 11.90
CA GLN A 409 -5.80 -8.22 11.05
C GLN A 409 -7.18 -8.07 11.70
N MET A 410 -7.75 -6.86 11.56
CA MET A 410 -9.00 -6.48 12.23
C MET A 410 -9.86 -5.57 11.37
N ILE A 411 -11.17 -5.84 11.28
CA ILE A 411 -12.14 -5.00 10.57
C ILE A 411 -13.48 -4.94 11.33
N PRO A 412 -13.99 -3.75 11.67
CA PRO A 412 -13.28 -2.47 11.71
C PRO A 412 -12.18 -2.46 12.79
N TYR A 413 -11.07 -1.82 12.52
CA TYR A 413 -9.98 -1.68 13.48
C TYR A 413 -10.20 -0.51 14.46
N PRO A 414 -9.59 -0.55 15.68
CA PRO A 414 -9.70 0.54 16.65
C PRO A 414 -9.13 1.86 16.08
N GLN A 415 -9.93 2.94 16.12
CA GLN A 415 -9.61 4.20 15.44
C GLN A 415 -8.31 4.86 15.90
N ASN A 416 -7.96 4.76 17.19
CA ASN A 416 -6.84 5.48 17.78
C ASN A 416 -5.49 4.75 17.65
N VAL A 417 -5.47 3.45 17.36
CA VAL A 417 -4.25 2.63 17.39
C VAL A 417 -3.13 3.18 16.51
N ARG A 418 -3.47 3.62 15.30
CA ARG A 418 -2.51 4.21 14.35
C ARG A 418 -1.96 5.54 14.84
N ALA A 419 -2.83 6.40 15.37
CA ALA A 419 -2.45 7.71 15.89
C ALA A 419 -1.57 7.59 17.15
N GLU A 420 -1.89 6.66 18.05
CA GLU A 420 -1.08 6.39 19.26
C GLU A 420 0.31 5.84 18.87
N PHE A 421 0.37 4.85 17.97
CA PHE A 421 1.65 4.33 17.49
C PHE A 421 2.50 5.43 16.84
N LYS A 422 1.91 6.23 15.97
CA LYS A 422 2.59 7.35 15.33
C LYS A 422 3.11 8.37 16.36
N ASN A 423 2.28 8.75 17.31
CA ASN A 423 2.66 9.67 18.39
C ASN A 423 3.85 9.14 19.20
N LEU A 424 3.77 7.89 19.67
CA LEU A 424 4.84 7.27 20.44
C LEU A 424 6.14 7.18 19.66
N THR A 425 6.06 6.90 18.35
CA THR A 425 7.23 6.86 17.45
C THR A 425 7.94 8.22 17.41
N TYR A 426 7.21 9.30 17.12
CA TYR A 426 7.81 10.64 17.06
C TYR A 426 8.27 11.18 18.41
N GLN A 427 7.57 10.84 19.51
CA GLN A 427 8.00 11.23 20.85
C GLN A 427 9.29 10.52 21.29
N ALA A 428 9.69 9.45 20.64
CA ALA A 428 10.95 8.78 20.90
C ALA A 428 12.15 9.45 20.21
N ILE A 429 11.94 10.38 19.28
CA ILE A 429 13.02 11.16 18.65
C ILE A 429 13.60 12.13 19.71
N THR A 430 14.91 12.08 19.88
CA THR A 430 15.68 12.95 20.80
C THR A 430 16.56 13.93 20.05
N GLU A 431 16.88 13.65 18.79
CA GLU A 431 17.66 14.52 17.91
C GLU A 431 16.94 14.61 16.55
N MET A 432 16.57 15.82 16.13
CA MET A 432 15.93 16.08 14.85
C MET A 432 16.98 16.07 13.72
N ASN A 433 16.62 15.55 12.55
CA ASN A 433 17.46 15.64 11.35
C ASN A 433 17.31 16.99 10.65
#